data_577a1be325abbfba69b06cb8bae1f62e
#
_entry.id   577a1be325abbfba69b06cb8bae1f62e
#
_cell.length_a   1.000
_cell.length_b   1.000
_cell.length_c   1.000
_cell.angle_alpha   90.00
_cell.angle_beta   90.00
_cell.angle_gamma   90.00
#
_symmetry.space_group_name_H-M   'P 1'
#
loop_
_entity.id
_entity.type
_entity.pdbx_description
1 polymer ?
#
loop_
_entity_poly.entity_id
_entity_poly.type
_entity_poly.pdbx_seq_one_letter_code
_entity_poly.pdbx_strand_id
1 'polypeptide(L)'
;MKRTLSKPDPYQIPVGRESSRQHRNRQQRDRLLVAATVRMARAALGWSQAEFGRFLGMSQRAIHRIEQGHSEPRRTTLLAIESLLRKAGFKIEDRVDGGFAMVVPGTMLGEPAHLVDVAAPSLANFWPAADEETEETEPARH
;
A
#
# COMPACT_ATOMS: atom_id res chain seq x y z
N MET A 1 -37.10 16.14 48.11
CA MET A 1 -35.81 16.07 47.40
C MET A 1 -36.05 16.37 45.93
N LYS A 2 -35.65 17.55 45.47
CA LYS A 2 -35.79 17.94 44.07
C LYS A 2 -34.58 17.44 43.32
N ARG A 3 -34.77 16.46 42.39
CA ARG A 3 -33.75 16.07 41.40
C ARG A 3 -33.59 17.23 40.43
N THR A 4 -32.48 17.93 40.49
CA THR A 4 -32.07 18.88 39.46
C THR A 4 -31.73 18.06 38.22
N LEU A 5 -32.58 18.10 37.21
CA LEU A 5 -32.28 17.66 35.86
C LEU A 5 -31.21 18.59 35.32
N SER A 6 -29.96 18.12 35.32
CA SER A 6 -28.86 18.80 34.67
C SER A 6 -29.20 18.94 33.19
N LYS A 7 -29.20 20.16 32.66
CA LYS A 7 -29.35 20.40 31.22
C LYS A 7 -28.27 19.61 30.49
N PRO A 8 -28.62 18.90 29.42
CA PRO A 8 -27.60 18.24 28.60
C PRO A 8 -26.64 19.29 28.06
N ASP A 9 -25.36 19.02 28.20
CA ASP A 9 -24.29 19.86 27.70
C ASP A 9 -24.42 19.96 26.17
N PRO A 10 -24.58 21.17 25.59
CA PRO A 10 -24.74 21.34 24.14
C PRO A 10 -23.48 20.96 23.35
N TYR A 11 -22.37 20.70 24.01
CA TYR A 11 -21.12 20.27 23.40
C TYR A 11 -20.83 18.76 23.53
N GLN A 12 -21.76 17.99 24.11
CA GLN A 12 -21.67 16.54 24.03
C GLN A 12 -22.01 16.10 22.60
N ILE A 13 -20.98 16.05 21.76
CA ILE A 13 -21.03 15.34 20.47
C ILE A 13 -21.35 13.89 20.79
N PRO A 14 -22.45 13.33 20.29
CA PRO A 14 -22.74 11.91 20.49
C PRO A 14 -21.61 11.10 19.85
N VAL A 15 -20.68 10.66 20.68
CA VAL A 15 -19.63 9.70 20.31
C VAL A 15 -20.32 8.34 20.18
N GLY A 16 -21.15 8.21 19.16
CA GLY A 16 -22.01 7.08 18.94
C GLY A 16 -21.68 6.35 17.63
N ARG A 17 -22.52 5.43 17.29
CA ARG A 17 -22.44 4.48 16.18
C ARG A 17 -22.08 5.07 14.79
N GLU A 18 -22.31 6.35 14.54
CA GLU A 18 -21.94 7.05 13.31
C GLU A 18 -20.43 7.20 13.15
N SER A 19 -19.70 7.49 14.22
CA SER A 19 -18.25 7.60 14.21
C SER A 19 -17.60 6.26 13.81
N SER A 20 -18.13 5.14 14.27
CA SER A 20 -17.63 3.80 13.93
C SER A 20 -17.89 3.41 12.48
N ARG A 21 -19.03 3.83 11.90
CA ARG A 21 -19.33 3.61 10.47
C ARG A 21 -18.44 4.48 9.59
N GLN A 22 -18.28 5.74 9.93
CA GLN A 22 -17.41 6.67 9.20
C GLN A 22 -15.96 6.21 9.23
N HIS A 23 -15.48 5.73 10.37
CA HIS A 23 -14.14 5.19 10.52
C HIS A 23 -13.92 3.96 9.63
N ARG A 24 -14.85 3.00 9.64
CA ARG A 24 -14.80 1.82 8.76
C ARG A 24 -14.82 2.19 7.27
N ASN A 25 -15.67 3.14 6.88
CA ASN A 25 -15.76 3.60 5.51
C ASN A 25 -14.45 4.26 5.05
N ARG A 26 -13.80 5.04 5.93
CA ARG A 26 -12.51 5.65 5.65
C ARG A 26 -11.42 4.59 5.48
N GLN A 27 -11.33 3.63 6.40
CA GLN A 27 -10.38 2.52 6.30
C GLN A 27 -10.58 1.69 5.02
N GLN A 28 -11.83 1.39 4.67
CA GLN A 28 -12.16 0.69 3.42
C GLN A 28 -11.66 1.48 2.21
N ARG A 29 -11.91 2.78 2.19
CA ARG A 29 -11.48 3.67 1.12
C ARG A 29 -9.96 3.72 1.00
N ASP A 30 -9.26 3.85 2.12
CA ASP A 30 -7.80 3.89 2.16
C ASP A 30 -7.20 2.59 1.59
N ARG A 31 -7.76 1.44 1.93
CA ARG A 31 -7.35 0.14 1.35
C ARG A 31 -7.55 0.09 -0.16
N LEU A 32 -8.68 0.59 -0.66
CA LEU A 32 -8.98 0.63 -2.09
C LEU A 32 -8.05 1.59 -2.84
N LEU A 33 -7.69 2.72 -2.24
CA LEU A 33 -6.73 3.66 -2.81
C LEU A 33 -5.34 3.01 -2.94
N VAL A 34 -4.87 2.34 -1.88
CA VAL A 34 -3.59 1.62 -1.92
C VAL A 34 -3.63 0.49 -2.96
N ALA A 35 -4.72 -0.29 -3.01
CA ALA A 35 -4.90 -1.35 -3.98
C ALA A 35 -4.82 -0.83 -5.43
N ALA A 36 -5.50 0.28 -5.71
CA ALA A 36 -5.48 0.92 -7.02
C ALA A 36 -4.08 1.46 -7.36
N THR A 37 -3.42 2.12 -6.41
CA THR A 37 -2.06 2.66 -6.56
C THR A 37 -1.07 1.55 -6.92
N VAL A 38 -1.09 0.43 -6.20
CA VAL A 38 -0.19 -0.72 -6.46
C VAL A 38 -0.43 -1.32 -7.84
N ARG A 39 -1.69 -1.54 -8.22
CA ARG A 39 -2.04 -2.08 -9.54
C ARG A 39 -1.60 -1.15 -10.68
N MET A 40 -1.86 0.15 -10.54
CA MET A 40 -1.49 1.15 -11.54
C MET A 40 0.02 1.27 -11.68
N ALA A 41 0.74 1.34 -10.56
CA ALA A 41 2.20 1.39 -10.54
C ALA A 41 2.82 0.16 -11.18
N ARG A 42 2.35 -1.03 -10.80
CA ARG A 42 2.83 -2.29 -11.34
C ARG A 42 2.56 -2.39 -12.85
N ALA A 43 1.37 -1.98 -13.29
CA ALA A 43 1.05 -1.96 -14.72
C ALA A 43 1.94 -0.98 -15.50
N ALA A 44 2.18 0.22 -14.97
CA ALA A 44 3.05 1.22 -15.60
C ALA A 44 4.52 0.76 -15.63
N LEU A 45 4.97 0.03 -14.61
CA LEU A 45 6.32 -0.55 -14.56
C LEU A 45 6.46 -1.82 -15.42
N GLY A 46 5.37 -2.41 -15.89
CA GLY A 46 5.38 -3.69 -16.59
C GLY A 46 5.78 -4.87 -15.69
N TRP A 47 5.62 -4.74 -14.37
CA TRP A 47 6.04 -5.75 -13.40
C TRP A 47 4.90 -6.69 -13.02
N SER A 48 5.26 -7.98 -12.83
CA SER A 48 4.38 -8.95 -12.19
C SER A 48 4.22 -8.66 -10.70
N GLN A 49 3.22 -9.27 -10.04
CA GLN A 49 3.06 -9.20 -8.60
C GLN A 49 4.29 -9.74 -7.85
N ALA A 50 4.93 -10.79 -8.39
CA ALA A 50 6.13 -11.37 -7.82
C ALA A 50 7.32 -10.41 -7.88
N GLU A 51 7.52 -9.75 -9.02
CA GLU A 51 8.59 -8.74 -9.19
C GLU A 51 8.37 -7.55 -8.27
N PHE A 52 7.16 -7.01 -8.23
CA PHE A 52 6.82 -5.90 -7.35
C PHE A 52 7.01 -6.27 -5.87
N GLY A 53 6.60 -7.48 -5.49
CA GLY A 53 6.80 -8.02 -4.14
C GLY A 53 8.27 -8.14 -3.79
N ARG A 54 9.10 -8.66 -4.70
CA ARG A 54 10.55 -8.78 -4.51
C ARG A 54 11.20 -7.43 -4.19
N PHE A 55 10.81 -6.37 -4.88
CA PHE A 55 11.31 -5.02 -4.59
C PHE A 55 10.89 -4.48 -3.23
N LEU A 56 9.73 -4.89 -2.74
CA LEU A 56 9.20 -4.47 -1.43
C LEU A 56 9.56 -5.44 -0.30
N GLY A 57 10.29 -6.52 -0.57
CA GLY A 57 10.56 -7.59 0.39
C GLY A 57 9.29 -8.34 0.81
N MET A 58 8.35 -8.51 -0.11
CA MET A 58 7.04 -9.12 0.13
C MET A 58 6.81 -10.30 -0.83
N SER A 59 6.02 -11.27 -0.38
CA SER A 59 5.59 -12.37 -1.24
C SER A 59 4.59 -11.90 -2.30
N GLN A 60 4.51 -12.60 -3.43
CA GLN A 60 3.48 -12.38 -4.44
C GLN A 60 2.07 -12.42 -3.83
N ARG A 61 1.82 -13.37 -2.93
CA ARG A 61 0.52 -13.52 -2.24
C ARG A 61 0.18 -12.29 -1.40
N ALA A 62 1.17 -11.69 -0.75
CA ALA A 62 0.96 -10.46 0.02
C ALA A 62 0.59 -9.29 -0.89
N ILE A 63 1.26 -9.13 -2.03
CA ILE A 63 0.91 -8.12 -3.04
C ILE A 63 -0.49 -8.35 -3.59
N HIS A 64 -0.82 -9.60 -3.93
CA HIS A 64 -2.16 -9.96 -4.40
C HIS A 64 -3.24 -9.54 -3.39
N ARG A 65 -3.06 -9.81 -2.10
CA ARG A 65 -4.02 -9.42 -1.05
C ARG A 65 -4.16 -7.90 -0.91
N ILE A 66 -3.07 -7.15 -1.08
CA ILE A 66 -3.12 -5.68 -1.10
C ILE A 66 -3.93 -5.20 -2.31
N GLU A 67 -3.66 -5.73 -3.49
CA GLU A 67 -4.35 -5.37 -4.73
C GLU A 67 -5.85 -5.70 -4.71
N GLN A 68 -6.26 -6.68 -3.93
CA GLN A 68 -7.66 -7.01 -3.72
C GLN A 68 -8.33 -6.14 -2.62
N GLY A 69 -7.57 -5.30 -1.94
CA GLY A 69 -8.09 -4.52 -0.81
C GLY A 69 -8.43 -5.36 0.43
N HIS A 70 -7.95 -6.63 0.48
CA HIS A 70 -8.24 -7.56 1.56
C HIS A 70 -7.30 -7.42 2.76
N SER A 71 -6.21 -6.69 2.62
CA SER A 71 -5.29 -6.42 3.72
C SER A 71 -5.00 -4.94 3.82
N GLU A 72 -4.81 -4.50 5.06
CA GLU A 72 -4.29 -3.17 5.35
C GLU A 72 -2.78 -3.25 5.45
N PRO A 73 -2.03 -2.62 4.53
CA PRO A 73 -0.58 -2.64 4.58
C PRO A 73 -0.10 -1.92 5.84
N ARG A 74 0.97 -2.41 6.43
CA ARG A 74 1.64 -1.73 7.53
C ARG A 74 2.20 -0.39 7.04
N ARG A 75 2.35 0.57 7.95
CA ARG A 75 2.92 1.88 7.65
C ARG A 75 4.29 1.77 6.95
N THR A 76 5.13 0.83 7.39
CA THR A 76 6.44 0.57 6.76
C THR A 76 6.30 0.13 5.30
N THR A 77 5.30 -0.69 4.98
CA THR A 77 4.99 -1.11 3.60
C THR A 77 4.51 0.08 2.76
N LEU A 78 3.65 0.93 3.30
CA LEU A 78 3.19 2.14 2.61
C LEU A 78 4.36 3.07 2.28
N LEU A 79 5.24 3.32 3.24
CA LEU A 79 6.44 4.13 3.03
C LEU A 79 7.38 3.52 1.98
N ALA A 80 7.50 2.20 1.94
CA ALA A 80 8.30 1.51 0.92
C ALA A 80 7.68 1.67 -0.48
N ILE A 81 6.36 1.54 -0.60
CA ILE A 81 5.63 1.79 -1.85
C ILE A 81 5.83 3.24 -2.31
N GLU A 82 5.59 4.21 -1.43
CA GLU A 82 5.77 5.63 -1.75
C GLU A 82 7.21 5.94 -2.17
N SER A 83 8.19 5.38 -1.48
CA SER A 83 9.61 5.55 -1.82
C SER A 83 9.93 4.98 -3.21
N LEU A 84 9.43 3.78 -3.51
CA LEU A 84 9.57 3.16 -4.81
C LEU A 84 8.99 4.05 -5.92
N LEU A 85 7.75 4.50 -5.75
CA LEU A 85 7.07 5.33 -6.74
C LEU A 85 7.78 6.65 -6.96
N ARG A 86 8.20 7.31 -5.90
CA ARG A 86 8.95 8.57 -5.97
C ARG A 86 10.28 8.41 -6.71
N LYS A 87 11.03 7.35 -6.42
CA LYS A 87 12.30 7.04 -7.09
C LYS A 87 12.09 6.72 -8.56
N ALA A 88 11.01 6.06 -8.89
CA ALA A 88 10.62 5.77 -10.27
C ALA A 88 10.05 7.01 -11.00
N GLY A 89 9.89 8.15 -10.32
CA GLY A 89 9.43 9.41 -10.91
C GLY A 89 7.92 9.56 -11.00
N PHE A 90 7.15 8.66 -10.39
CA PHE A 90 5.69 8.83 -10.30
C PHE A 90 5.32 9.98 -9.37
N LYS A 91 4.26 10.68 -9.72
CA LYS A 91 3.59 11.64 -8.84
C LYS A 91 2.18 11.16 -8.57
N ILE A 92 1.76 11.27 -7.31
CA ILE A 92 0.39 10.99 -6.88
C ILE A 92 -0.20 12.30 -6.42
N GLU A 93 -1.33 12.66 -6.97
CA GLU A 93 -2.03 13.92 -6.71
C GLU A 93 -3.44 13.62 -6.22
N ASP A 94 -3.79 14.17 -5.05
CA ASP A 94 -5.15 14.07 -4.53
C ASP A 94 -6.10 14.96 -5.34
N ARG A 95 -7.29 14.48 -5.61
CA ARG A 95 -8.33 15.19 -6.32
C ARG A 95 -9.43 15.66 -5.36
N VAL A 96 -10.05 16.77 -5.69
CA VAL A 96 -11.15 17.37 -4.90
C VAL A 96 -12.38 16.46 -4.81
N ASP A 97 -12.58 15.57 -5.78
CA ASP A 97 -13.67 14.57 -5.78
C ASP A 97 -13.39 13.39 -4.83
N GLY A 98 -12.24 13.42 -4.16
CA GLY A 98 -11.78 12.40 -3.25
C GLY A 98 -11.15 11.20 -3.93
N GLY A 99 -10.90 11.27 -5.23
CA GLY A 99 -10.05 10.35 -5.99
C GLY A 99 -8.58 10.77 -5.93
N PHE A 100 -7.77 10.13 -6.76
CA PHE A 100 -6.37 10.50 -6.96
C PHE A 100 -6.00 10.36 -8.45
N ALA A 101 -4.95 11.05 -8.86
CA ALA A 101 -4.31 10.88 -10.15
C ALA A 101 -2.90 10.37 -9.96
N MET A 102 -2.48 9.44 -10.79
CA MET A 102 -1.11 8.99 -10.87
C MET A 102 -0.50 9.50 -12.18
N VAL A 103 0.52 10.34 -12.06
CA VAL A 103 1.26 10.85 -13.21
C VAL A 103 2.46 9.94 -13.45
N VAL A 104 2.48 9.32 -14.61
CA VAL A 104 3.58 8.45 -15.06
C VAL A 104 4.58 9.31 -15.83
N PRO A 105 5.89 9.28 -15.48
CA PRO A 105 6.88 10.07 -16.21
C PRO A 105 7.02 9.59 -17.65
N GLY A 106 7.20 10.52 -18.59
CA GLY A 106 7.34 10.21 -20.01
C GLY A 106 8.51 9.26 -20.33
N THR A 107 9.53 9.24 -19.49
CA THR A 107 10.67 8.29 -19.59
C THR A 107 10.25 6.84 -19.42
N MET A 108 9.09 6.58 -18.79
CA MET A 108 8.55 5.22 -18.65
C MET A 108 7.72 4.75 -19.84
N LEU A 109 7.41 5.62 -20.76
CA LEU A 109 6.68 5.29 -21.98
C LEU A 109 7.61 4.71 -23.06
N GLY A 110 8.92 4.64 -22.80
CA GLY A 110 9.91 3.91 -23.59
C GLY A 110 10.06 2.46 -23.11
N GLU A 111 10.91 1.69 -23.78
CA GLU A 111 11.06 0.24 -23.57
C GLU A 111 11.19 -0.18 -22.08
N PRO A 112 10.49 -1.24 -21.64
CA PRO A 112 10.47 -1.71 -20.24
C PRO A 112 11.85 -2.05 -19.66
N ALA A 113 12.81 -2.38 -20.50
CA ALA A 113 14.17 -2.74 -20.10
C ALA A 113 14.93 -1.60 -19.40
N HIS A 114 14.65 -0.33 -19.72
CA HIS A 114 15.32 0.80 -19.09
C HIS A 114 14.89 1.03 -17.63
N LEU A 115 13.73 0.54 -17.21
CA LEU A 115 13.21 0.74 -15.87
C LEU A 115 13.84 -0.20 -14.85
N VAL A 116 14.22 -1.39 -15.29
CA VAL A 116 14.83 -2.40 -14.42
C VAL A 116 16.23 -1.94 -13.97
N ASP A 117 16.99 -1.33 -14.87
CA ASP A 117 18.35 -0.86 -14.57
C ASP A 117 18.38 0.39 -13.69
N VAL A 118 17.38 1.26 -13.79
CA VAL A 118 17.33 2.49 -12.99
C VAL A 118 16.79 2.23 -11.57
N ALA A 119 15.89 1.27 -11.40
CA ALA A 119 15.28 0.95 -10.11
C ALA A 119 16.05 -0.08 -9.30
N ALA A 120 16.66 -1.08 -9.96
CA ALA A 120 17.29 -2.21 -9.30
C ALA A 120 18.50 -1.85 -8.39
N PRO A 121 19.45 -1.00 -8.79
CA PRO A 121 20.59 -0.69 -7.93
C PRO A 121 20.23 0.14 -6.70
N SER A 122 19.15 0.92 -6.78
CA SER A 122 18.75 1.83 -5.73
C SER A 122 18.00 1.14 -4.58
N LEU A 123 17.35 0.03 -4.87
CA LEU A 123 16.54 -0.72 -3.89
C LEU A 123 17.34 -1.86 -3.24
N ALA A 124 18.30 -2.46 -3.96
CA ALA A 124 19.19 -3.47 -3.40
C ALA A 124 20.01 -2.94 -2.22
N ASN A 125 20.31 -1.63 -2.18
CA ASN A 125 21.03 -0.99 -1.08
C ASN A 125 20.12 -0.59 0.09
N PHE A 126 18.81 -0.70 -0.07
CA PHE A 126 17.84 -0.28 0.96
C PHE A 126 17.27 -1.44 1.77
N TRP A 127 17.44 -2.68 1.28
CA TRP A 127 16.94 -3.87 1.93
C TRP A 127 18.10 -4.79 2.30
N PRO A 128 18.28 -5.17 3.57
CA PRO A 128 19.18 -6.27 3.90
C PRO A 128 18.67 -7.50 3.17
N ALA A 129 19.58 -8.24 2.53
CA ALA A 129 19.26 -9.50 1.89
C ALA A 129 18.37 -10.32 2.82
N ALA A 130 17.19 -10.72 2.35
CA ALA A 130 16.40 -11.70 3.08
C ALA A 130 17.29 -12.92 3.25
N ASP A 131 17.53 -13.33 4.50
CA ASP A 131 18.22 -14.56 4.79
C ASP A 131 17.55 -15.64 3.93
N GLU A 132 18.34 -16.30 3.10
CA GLU A 132 17.89 -17.45 2.34
C GLU A 132 17.38 -18.46 3.35
N GLU A 133 16.04 -18.58 3.43
CA GLU A 133 15.44 -19.71 4.13
C GLU A 133 15.96 -20.96 3.43
N THR A 134 16.95 -21.58 4.03
CA THR A 134 17.42 -22.91 3.65
C THR A 134 16.20 -23.82 3.68
N GLU A 135 15.76 -24.25 2.49
CA GLU A 135 14.85 -25.37 2.36
C GLU A 135 15.50 -26.57 3.08
N GLU A 136 15.02 -26.83 4.26
CA GLU A 136 15.31 -28.08 4.97
C GLU A 136 14.71 -29.20 4.15
N THR A 137 15.55 -29.83 3.35
CA THR A 137 15.23 -31.04 2.60
C THR A 137 14.93 -32.13 3.64
N GLU A 138 13.68 -32.42 3.81
CA GLU A 138 13.23 -33.55 4.64
C GLU A 138 13.79 -34.85 4.07
N PRO A 139 14.55 -35.64 4.86
CA PRO A 139 15.10 -36.89 4.34
C PRO A 139 13.98 -37.89 4.10
N ALA A 140 13.94 -38.41 2.86
CA ALA A 140 13.03 -39.48 2.48
C ALA A 140 13.13 -40.66 3.46
N ARG A 141 12.03 -40.98 4.13
CA ARG A 141 11.89 -42.21 4.92
C ARG A 141 11.70 -43.38 3.97
N HIS A 142 12.62 -44.28 4.01
CA HIS A 142 12.46 -45.65 3.47
C HIS A 142 11.59 -46.51 4.39
#